data_edfa5d18462ad01a77ccb85045201b91
#
_entry.id   edfa5d18462ad01a77ccb85045201b91
#
_cell.length_a   1.000
_cell.length_b   1.000
_cell.length_c   1.000
_cell.angle_alpha   90.00
_cell.angle_beta   90.00
_cell.angle_gamma   90.00
#
_symmetry.space_group_name_H-M   'P 1'
#
loop_
_entity.id
_entity.type
_entity.pdbx_description
1 polymer ?
#
loop_
_entity_poly.entity_id
_entity_poly.type
_entity_poly.pdbx_seq_one_letter_code
_entity_poly.pdbx_strand_id
1 'polypeptide(L)'
;MNIKIALVALSAIFMAVSVCKAGPALLFAGDSTLDDYGRKPRPPYASWGTELEKHMKEGCKVDNYAKGGASTVSFIADGHWAKLIAAVKPGDFVGIQFGHNDQKCSSKFHLEKRFAPPDGKFKENVRRFVSEIRAKGGKPILMSPIVRGTFGKDGKLRDYPNKRGISLQSYRKSMKELSEELKTDYVDMNQMTRDLLNKVGKDESMKFFVISTGLIKSKDGEPSRDVTHPIAAGAQAFSKLFIEDVKARKLEVAELFK
;
A
#
# COMPACT_ATOMS: atom_id res chain seq x y z
N MET A 1 65.96 -49.46 16.86
CA MET A 1 65.61 -48.02 16.98
C MET A 1 64.23 -47.80 16.38
N ASN A 2 63.19 -47.79 17.26
CA ASN A 2 61.76 -47.77 16.84
C ASN A 2 61.26 -46.32 16.85
N ILE A 3 60.96 -45.78 15.69
CA ILE A 3 60.39 -44.47 15.52
C ILE A 3 58.85 -44.64 15.58
N LYS A 4 58.22 -44.15 16.63
CA LYS A 4 56.72 -44.04 16.75
C LYS A 4 56.29 -42.79 16.03
N ILE A 5 55.55 -42.94 14.94
CA ILE A 5 54.89 -41.85 14.22
C ILE A 5 53.54 -41.58 14.94
N ALA A 6 53.40 -40.42 15.58
CA ALA A 6 52.17 -39.96 16.16
C ALA A 6 51.30 -39.31 15.08
N LEU A 7 50.14 -39.92 14.77
CA LEU A 7 49.12 -39.29 13.93
C LEU A 7 48.34 -38.25 14.78
N VAL A 8 48.49 -36.98 14.44
CA VAL A 8 47.64 -35.91 14.97
C VAL A 8 46.41 -35.83 14.08
N ALA A 9 45.25 -36.25 14.62
CA ALA A 9 43.97 -36.08 13.95
C ALA A 9 43.50 -34.63 14.10
N LEU A 10 43.49 -33.88 13.01
CA LEU A 10 42.98 -32.52 12.94
C LEU A 10 41.44 -32.59 12.78
N SER A 11 40.68 -32.40 13.89
CA SER A 11 39.21 -32.33 13.88
C SER A 11 38.79 -30.95 13.36
N ALA A 12 38.40 -30.89 12.09
CA ALA A 12 37.77 -29.68 11.56
C ALA A 12 36.35 -29.53 12.12
N ILE A 13 36.17 -28.61 13.07
CA ILE A 13 34.86 -28.19 13.54
C ILE A 13 34.20 -27.35 12.46
N PHE A 14 33.29 -27.94 11.69
CA PHE A 14 32.39 -27.21 10.78
C PHE A 14 31.34 -26.49 11.63
N MET A 15 31.59 -25.21 11.94
CA MET A 15 30.51 -24.33 12.45
C MET A 15 29.55 -24.12 11.28
N ALA A 16 28.38 -24.78 11.33
CA ALA A 16 27.27 -24.47 10.46
C ALA A 16 26.75 -23.08 10.84
N VAL A 17 27.19 -22.06 10.10
CA VAL A 17 26.59 -20.73 10.17
C VAL A 17 25.17 -20.89 9.61
N SER A 18 24.17 -20.93 10.50
CA SER A 18 22.76 -20.85 10.11
C SER A 18 22.54 -19.49 9.47
N VAL A 19 22.62 -19.41 8.15
CA VAL A 19 22.20 -18.23 7.40
C VAL A 19 20.70 -18.14 7.57
N CYS A 20 20.25 -17.26 8.43
CA CYS A 20 18.84 -16.93 8.57
C CYS A 20 18.35 -16.47 7.18
N LYS A 21 17.62 -17.33 6.47
CA LYS A 21 17.11 -17.02 5.14
C LYS A 21 16.07 -15.91 5.32
N ALA A 22 16.35 -14.73 4.77
CA ALA A 22 15.40 -13.62 4.79
C ALA A 22 14.06 -14.12 4.23
N GLY A 23 13.00 -13.90 4.98
CA GLY A 23 11.63 -14.24 4.57
C GLY A 23 11.17 -13.36 3.39
N PRO A 24 10.00 -13.68 2.81
CA PRO A 24 9.42 -12.86 1.76
C PRO A 24 9.14 -11.44 2.24
N ALA A 25 9.25 -10.47 1.33
CA ALA A 25 8.88 -9.09 1.58
C ALA A 25 7.45 -8.80 1.07
N LEU A 26 6.77 -7.81 1.70
CA LEU A 26 5.58 -7.18 1.18
C LEU A 26 5.97 -5.81 0.61
N LEU A 27 6.01 -5.70 -0.71
CA LEU A 27 6.30 -4.44 -1.40
C LEU A 27 4.99 -3.70 -1.68
N PHE A 28 5.03 -2.35 -1.66
CA PHE A 28 3.86 -1.55 -2.02
C PHE A 28 4.12 -0.63 -3.21
N ALA A 29 3.20 -0.68 -4.18
CA ALA A 29 2.99 0.33 -5.21
C ALA A 29 1.73 1.13 -4.88
N GLY A 30 1.84 2.45 -4.78
CA GLY A 30 0.69 3.26 -4.39
C GLY A 30 0.93 4.75 -4.40
N ASP A 31 -0.05 5.46 -3.87
CA ASP A 31 -0.06 6.92 -3.79
C ASP A 31 0.25 7.44 -2.36
N SER A 32 -0.15 8.69 -2.08
CA SER A 32 0.10 9.36 -0.79
C SER A 32 -0.54 8.69 0.43
N THR A 33 -1.54 7.86 0.25
CA THR A 33 -2.19 7.16 1.37
C THR A 33 -1.35 5.96 1.87
N LEU A 34 -0.40 5.53 1.02
CA LEU A 34 0.58 4.49 1.32
C LEU A 34 2.02 5.01 1.43
N ASP A 35 2.33 6.28 1.04
CA ASP A 35 3.69 6.82 0.97
C ASP A 35 4.44 6.63 2.30
N ASP A 36 5.71 6.25 2.21
CA ASP A 36 6.58 6.08 3.37
C ASP A 36 7.07 7.43 3.90
N TYR A 37 6.29 8.00 4.79
CA TYR A 37 6.65 9.24 5.47
C TYR A 37 7.82 9.09 6.46
N GLY A 38 8.26 7.87 6.78
CA GLY A 38 9.45 7.61 7.59
C GLY A 38 10.74 7.96 6.87
N ARG A 39 10.81 7.76 5.55
CA ARG A 39 11.97 8.13 4.72
C ARG A 39 12.14 9.65 4.59
N LYS A 40 11.05 10.41 4.58
CA LYS A 40 11.01 11.88 4.59
C LYS A 40 9.90 12.29 5.54
N PRO A 41 10.20 12.41 6.84
CA PRO A 41 9.20 12.72 7.84
C PRO A 41 8.40 13.96 7.48
N ARG A 42 7.10 13.84 7.46
CA ARG A 42 6.16 14.92 7.18
C ARG A 42 5.01 14.85 8.18
N PRO A 43 5.28 15.16 9.47
CA PRO A 43 4.21 15.15 10.47
C PRO A 43 3.08 16.09 10.03
N PRO A 44 1.80 15.74 10.28
CA PRO A 44 1.32 14.57 11.01
C PRO A 44 0.99 13.35 10.14
N TYR A 45 1.39 13.33 8.87
CA TYR A 45 1.06 12.27 7.91
C TYR A 45 1.64 10.92 8.37
N ALA A 46 0.87 9.85 8.21
CA ALA A 46 1.31 8.48 8.46
C ALA A 46 0.79 7.54 7.37
N SER A 47 1.54 6.45 7.14
CA SER A 47 1.22 5.43 6.15
C SER A 47 0.65 4.19 6.81
N TRP A 48 -0.51 3.73 6.38
CA TRP A 48 -1.04 2.46 6.85
C TRP A 48 -0.23 1.26 6.32
N GLY A 49 0.39 1.39 5.13
CA GLY A 49 1.28 0.36 4.60
C GLY A 49 2.56 0.20 5.40
N THR A 50 3.21 1.32 5.78
CA THR A 50 4.41 1.28 6.63
C THR A 50 4.10 0.80 8.06
N GLU A 51 2.92 1.09 8.57
CA GLU A 51 2.48 0.63 9.91
C GLU A 51 2.48 -0.91 10.03
N LEU A 52 2.27 -1.62 8.91
CA LEU A 52 2.29 -3.09 8.87
C LEU A 52 3.63 -3.69 9.32
N GLU A 53 4.74 -2.96 9.19
CA GLU A 53 6.07 -3.41 9.62
C GLU A 53 6.09 -3.88 11.09
N LYS A 54 5.33 -3.22 11.95
CA LYS A 54 5.22 -3.56 13.38
C LYS A 54 4.59 -4.93 13.65
N HIS A 55 3.89 -5.46 12.66
CA HIS A 55 3.13 -6.71 12.75
C HIS A 55 3.78 -7.86 11.98
N MET A 56 4.92 -7.63 11.31
CA MET A 56 5.60 -8.66 10.53
C MET A 56 6.23 -9.71 11.45
N LYS A 57 6.27 -10.95 10.97
CA LYS A 57 7.09 -12.02 11.57
C LYS A 57 8.57 -11.72 11.41
N GLU A 58 9.38 -12.32 12.24
CA GLU A 58 10.84 -12.24 12.14
C GLU A 58 11.32 -12.71 10.75
N GLY A 59 12.25 -11.97 10.17
CA GLY A 59 12.77 -12.22 8.83
C GLY A 59 11.90 -11.70 7.68
N CYS A 60 10.63 -11.34 7.91
CA CYS A 60 9.75 -10.68 6.94
C CYS A 60 9.83 -9.16 7.10
N LYS A 61 9.58 -8.42 6.01
CA LYS A 61 9.61 -6.94 6.03
C LYS A 61 8.57 -6.32 5.10
N VAL A 62 8.26 -5.06 5.34
CA VAL A 62 7.59 -4.18 4.38
C VAL A 62 8.64 -3.39 3.61
N ASP A 63 8.53 -3.31 2.27
CA ASP A 63 9.38 -2.46 1.43
C ASP A 63 8.47 -1.53 0.61
N ASN A 64 8.36 -0.29 1.04
CA ASN A 64 7.33 0.61 0.55
C ASN A 64 7.87 1.53 -0.56
N TYR A 65 7.39 1.36 -1.78
CA TYR A 65 7.72 2.16 -2.98
C TYR A 65 6.65 3.19 -3.32
N ALA A 66 5.56 3.27 -2.55
CA ALA A 66 4.50 4.23 -2.81
C ALA A 66 5.03 5.67 -2.83
N LYS A 67 4.35 6.53 -3.61
CA LYS A 67 4.79 7.91 -3.82
C LYS A 67 3.63 8.89 -3.73
N GLY A 68 3.76 9.86 -2.86
CA GLY A 68 2.80 10.94 -2.69
C GLY A 68 2.48 11.65 -4.00
N GLY A 69 1.19 11.72 -4.32
CA GLY A 69 0.71 12.36 -5.55
C GLY A 69 0.77 11.49 -6.82
N ALA A 70 1.32 10.28 -6.76
CA ALA A 70 1.38 9.40 -7.91
C ALA A 70 0.02 8.84 -8.30
N SER A 71 -0.22 8.75 -9.59
CA SER A 71 -1.21 7.90 -10.25
C SER A 71 -0.51 6.71 -10.89
N THR A 72 -1.25 5.75 -11.42
CA THR A 72 -0.64 4.65 -12.19
C THR A 72 0.20 5.16 -13.37
N VAL A 73 -0.22 6.25 -14.02
CA VAL A 73 0.52 6.88 -15.14
C VAL A 73 1.81 7.50 -14.65
N SER A 74 1.75 8.41 -13.67
CA SER A 74 2.96 9.10 -13.20
C SER A 74 3.91 8.17 -12.45
N PHE A 75 3.41 7.14 -11.75
CA PHE A 75 4.24 6.14 -11.09
C PHE A 75 5.14 5.38 -12.08
N ILE A 76 4.64 5.13 -13.30
CA ILE A 76 5.44 4.57 -14.40
C ILE A 76 6.39 5.64 -14.94
N ALA A 77 5.86 6.80 -15.33
CA ALA A 77 6.61 7.85 -16.04
C ALA A 77 7.79 8.39 -15.23
N ASP A 78 7.63 8.51 -13.90
CA ASP A 78 8.64 9.02 -12.99
C ASP A 78 9.63 7.92 -12.51
N GLY A 79 9.55 6.72 -13.08
CA GLY A 79 10.47 5.61 -12.80
C GLY A 79 10.25 4.90 -11.46
N HIS A 80 9.19 5.22 -10.71
CA HIS A 80 8.89 4.55 -9.43
C HIS A 80 8.56 3.07 -9.63
N TRP A 81 7.80 2.76 -10.70
CA TRP A 81 7.53 1.38 -11.07
C TRP A 81 8.79 0.58 -11.39
N ALA A 82 9.70 1.16 -12.20
CA ALA A 82 10.95 0.50 -12.55
C ALA A 82 11.80 0.17 -11.32
N LYS A 83 11.84 1.05 -10.32
CA LYS A 83 12.55 0.82 -9.05
C LYS A 83 11.92 -0.33 -8.26
N LEU A 84 10.59 -0.36 -8.15
CA LEU A 84 9.88 -1.42 -7.44
C LEU A 84 10.13 -2.78 -8.10
N ILE A 85 9.88 -2.88 -9.42
CA ILE A 85 9.98 -4.16 -10.11
C ILE A 85 11.42 -4.72 -10.17
N ALA A 86 12.43 -3.84 -10.11
CA ALA A 86 13.83 -4.26 -9.98
C ALA A 86 14.12 -4.89 -8.61
N ALA A 87 13.38 -4.54 -7.56
CA ALA A 87 13.56 -5.05 -6.21
C ALA A 87 12.80 -6.36 -5.93
N VAL A 88 11.76 -6.66 -6.71
CA VAL A 88 10.94 -7.87 -6.54
C VAL A 88 11.77 -9.13 -6.71
N LYS A 89 11.65 -10.03 -5.74
CA LYS A 89 12.28 -11.36 -5.74
C LYS A 89 11.19 -12.44 -5.82
N PRO A 90 11.54 -13.65 -6.27
CA PRO A 90 10.61 -14.78 -6.23
C PRO A 90 10.07 -15.02 -4.82
N GLY A 91 8.75 -15.13 -4.71
CA GLY A 91 8.05 -15.32 -3.43
C GLY A 91 7.63 -14.04 -2.72
N ASP A 92 8.13 -12.87 -3.10
CA ASP A 92 7.66 -11.59 -2.55
C ASP A 92 6.21 -11.30 -2.93
N PHE A 93 5.51 -10.57 -2.05
CA PHE A 93 4.18 -10.05 -2.32
C PHE A 93 4.26 -8.59 -2.76
N VAL A 94 3.40 -8.17 -3.69
CA VAL A 94 3.32 -6.78 -4.13
C VAL A 94 1.88 -6.29 -4.05
N GLY A 95 1.61 -5.45 -3.06
CA GLY A 95 0.33 -4.74 -2.91
C GLY A 95 0.25 -3.52 -3.83
N ILE A 96 -0.82 -3.43 -4.62
CA ILE A 96 -1.05 -2.35 -5.60
C ILE A 96 -2.30 -1.58 -5.20
N GLN A 97 -2.15 -0.29 -4.81
CA GLN A 97 -3.26 0.58 -4.45
C GLN A 97 -3.13 1.95 -5.10
N PHE A 98 -4.01 2.27 -6.03
CA PHE A 98 -4.10 3.57 -6.71
C PHE A 98 -5.57 4.01 -6.86
N GLY A 99 -5.78 5.26 -7.30
CA GLY A 99 -7.09 5.83 -7.57
C GLY A 99 -7.23 7.29 -7.18
N HIS A 100 -6.68 7.72 -6.03
CA HIS A 100 -6.80 9.10 -5.52
C HIS A 100 -6.22 10.15 -6.48
N ASN A 101 -5.22 9.82 -7.25
CA ASN A 101 -4.62 10.71 -8.23
C ASN A 101 -5.04 10.38 -9.66
N ASP A 102 -5.36 9.13 -9.95
CA ASP A 102 -5.84 8.69 -11.27
C ASP A 102 -7.15 9.36 -11.66
N GLN A 103 -8.02 9.70 -10.69
CA GLN A 103 -9.26 10.44 -10.94
C GLN A 103 -9.06 11.94 -11.25
N LYS A 104 -7.85 12.49 -11.06
CA LYS A 104 -7.60 13.94 -11.24
C LYS A 104 -7.50 14.31 -12.71
N CYS A 105 -8.55 14.91 -13.24
CA CYS A 105 -8.69 15.26 -14.66
C CYS A 105 -8.73 16.79 -14.93
N SER A 106 -8.31 17.61 -13.95
CA SER A 106 -8.29 19.06 -14.10
C SER A 106 -6.99 19.52 -14.76
N SER A 107 -7.06 20.52 -15.66
CA SER A 107 -5.88 21.19 -16.21
C SER A 107 -5.13 22.04 -15.17
N LYS A 108 -5.80 22.40 -14.08
CA LYS A 108 -5.17 23.12 -12.97
C LYS A 108 -4.00 22.31 -12.39
N PHE A 109 -2.81 22.88 -12.34
CA PHE A 109 -1.56 22.24 -11.89
C PHE A 109 -1.19 20.98 -12.69
N HIS A 110 -1.59 20.91 -13.97
CA HIS A 110 -1.31 19.78 -14.87
C HIS A 110 -1.77 18.42 -14.29
N LEU A 111 -2.87 18.40 -13.56
CA LEU A 111 -3.41 17.18 -12.97
C LEU A 111 -3.92 16.19 -14.01
N GLU A 112 -4.24 16.66 -15.23
CA GLU A 112 -4.59 15.81 -16.38
C GLU A 112 -3.50 14.80 -16.74
N LYS A 113 -2.22 15.12 -16.47
CA LYS A 113 -1.07 14.20 -16.68
C LYS A 113 -1.09 12.98 -15.75
N ARG A 114 -1.90 13.03 -14.69
CA ARG A 114 -2.10 11.92 -13.76
C ARG A 114 -3.36 11.12 -14.06
N PHE A 115 -4.23 11.66 -14.91
CA PHE A 115 -5.52 11.06 -15.18
C PHE A 115 -5.39 9.72 -15.89
N ALA A 116 -5.96 8.68 -15.26
CA ALA A 116 -6.09 7.35 -15.82
C ALA A 116 -7.55 6.91 -15.68
N PRO A 117 -8.35 6.92 -16.76
CA PRO A 117 -9.73 6.46 -16.72
C PRO A 117 -9.82 5.05 -16.15
N PRO A 118 -10.80 4.76 -15.24
CA PRO A 118 -10.88 3.48 -14.53
C PRO A 118 -11.03 2.29 -15.48
N ASP A 119 -11.81 2.42 -16.57
CA ASP A 119 -12.03 1.36 -17.58
C ASP A 119 -11.08 1.47 -18.81
N GLY A 120 -10.04 2.28 -18.74
CA GLY A 120 -9.06 2.47 -19.79
C GLY A 120 -7.64 2.34 -19.26
N LYS A 121 -6.89 3.45 -19.31
CA LYS A 121 -5.47 3.50 -18.96
C LYS A 121 -5.13 2.95 -17.56
N PHE A 122 -6.03 3.11 -16.61
CA PHE A 122 -5.86 2.51 -15.27
C PHE A 122 -5.78 0.98 -15.34
N LYS A 123 -6.76 0.33 -15.98
CA LYS A 123 -6.76 -1.13 -16.14
C LYS A 123 -5.56 -1.63 -16.95
N GLU A 124 -5.18 -0.91 -18.01
CA GLU A 124 -3.98 -1.25 -18.80
C GLU A 124 -2.72 -1.27 -17.93
N ASN A 125 -2.53 -0.21 -17.13
CA ASN A 125 -1.36 -0.10 -16.26
C ASN A 125 -1.36 -1.19 -15.17
N VAL A 126 -2.51 -1.49 -14.56
CA VAL A 126 -2.60 -2.53 -13.52
C VAL A 126 -2.34 -3.93 -14.12
N ARG A 127 -2.86 -4.23 -15.33
CA ARG A 127 -2.53 -5.49 -16.04
C ARG A 127 -1.01 -5.62 -16.26
N ARG A 128 -0.39 -4.54 -16.70
CA ARG A 128 1.07 -4.49 -16.86
C ARG A 128 1.78 -4.78 -15.54
N PHE A 129 1.36 -4.14 -14.45
CA PHE A 129 1.96 -4.36 -13.12
C PHE A 129 1.87 -5.82 -12.71
N VAL A 130 0.70 -6.42 -12.81
CA VAL A 130 0.49 -7.84 -12.46
C VAL A 130 1.36 -8.77 -13.30
N SER A 131 1.42 -8.52 -14.62
CA SER A 131 2.25 -9.33 -15.53
C SER A 131 3.74 -9.25 -15.18
N GLU A 132 4.26 -8.05 -14.95
CA GLU A 132 5.68 -7.84 -14.65
C GLU A 132 6.06 -8.39 -13.26
N ILE A 133 5.18 -8.30 -12.25
CA ILE A 133 5.40 -8.92 -10.94
C ILE A 133 5.51 -10.43 -11.08
N ARG A 134 4.58 -11.06 -11.80
CA ARG A 134 4.59 -12.50 -12.02
C ARG A 134 5.82 -12.98 -12.79
N ALA A 135 6.26 -12.20 -13.78
CA ALA A 135 7.49 -12.48 -14.51
C ALA A 135 8.74 -12.49 -13.59
N LYS A 136 8.71 -11.80 -12.46
CA LYS A 136 9.73 -11.82 -11.41
C LYS A 136 9.53 -12.92 -10.36
N GLY A 137 8.50 -13.75 -10.50
CA GLY A 137 8.13 -14.74 -9.48
C GLY A 137 7.47 -14.14 -8.23
N GLY A 138 7.07 -12.88 -8.28
CA GLY A 138 6.32 -12.21 -7.22
C GLY A 138 4.81 -12.50 -7.28
N LYS A 139 4.11 -12.22 -6.19
CA LYS A 139 2.69 -12.48 -5.97
C LYS A 139 1.93 -11.15 -5.87
N PRO A 140 1.18 -10.73 -6.91
CA PRO A 140 0.44 -9.48 -6.87
C PRO A 140 -0.81 -9.56 -5.99
N ILE A 141 -1.10 -8.48 -5.25
CA ILE A 141 -2.33 -8.27 -4.48
C ILE A 141 -2.95 -6.96 -4.95
N LEU A 142 -4.15 -7.01 -5.51
CA LEU A 142 -4.87 -5.81 -5.90
C LEU A 142 -5.66 -5.26 -4.70
N MET A 143 -5.53 -3.97 -4.44
CA MET A 143 -6.20 -3.31 -3.34
C MET A 143 -6.98 -2.09 -3.82
N SER A 144 -8.24 -1.97 -3.41
CA SER A 144 -9.01 -0.76 -3.68
C SER A 144 -8.47 0.43 -2.86
N PRO A 145 -8.56 1.67 -3.37
CA PRO A 145 -8.12 2.85 -2.62
C PRO A 145 -8.97 3.05 -1.36
N ILE A 146 -8.36 3.41 -0.23
CA ILE A 146 -9.09 3.78 0.98
C ILE A 146 -10.05 4.95 0.71
N VAL A 147 -11.12 5.06 1.50
CA VAL A 147 -12.08 6.17 1.33
C VAL A 147 -11.53 7.49 1.87
N ARG A 148 -12.13 8.61 1.45
CA ARG A 148 -11.95 9.90 2.12
C ARG A 148 -12.98 10.02 3.25
N GLY A 149 -12.60 10.66 4.36
CA GLY A 149 -13.50 10.97 5.47
C GLY A 149 -14.48 12.11 5.14
N THR A 150 -15.14 12.04 3.98
CA THR A 150 -16.04 13.10 3.53
C THR A 150 -17.47 12.73 3.85
N PHE A 151 -18.08 13.42 4.80
CA PHE A 151 -19.45 13.20 5.23
C PHE A 151 -20.41 14.25 4.67
N GLY A 152 -21.62 13.82 4.30
CA GLY A 152 -22.73 14.69 3.95
C GLY A 152 -23.36 15.36 5.18
N LYS A 153 -24.32 16.25 4.94
CA LYS A 153 -25.10 16.90 6.03
C LYS A 153 -25.94 15.90 6.85
N ASP A 154 -26.29 14.78 6.25
CA ASP A 154 -27.00 13.66 6.87
C ASP A 154 -26.12 12.72 7.69
N GLY A 155 -24.85 13.07 7.88
CA GLY A 155 -23.88 12.26 8.64
C GLY A 155 -23.41 11.00 7.93
N LYS A 156 -23.78 10.77 6.66
CA LYS A 156 -23.34 9.59 5.90
C LYS A 156 -22.10 9.90 5.08
N LEU A 157 -21.21 8.92 5.00
CA LEU A 157 -19.99 9.00 4.19
C LEU A 157 -20.35 9.10 2.70
N ARG A 158 -19.72 10.04 2.00
CA ARG A 158 -19.93 10.33 0.59
C ARG A 158 -18.69 10.05 -0.23
N ASP A 159 -18.90 9.64 -1.47
CA ASP A 159 -17.86 9.54 -2.49
C ASP A 159 -18.22 10.51 -3.62
N TYR A 160 -17.52 11.64 -3.67
CA TYR A 160 -17.81 12.69 -4.64
C TYR A 160 -17.10 12.42 -5.96
N PRO A 161 -17.84 12.30 -7.08
CA PRO A 161 -17.25 12.14 -8.39
C PRO A 161 -16.55 13.44 -8.85
N ASN A 162 -15.59 13.28 -9.73
CA ASN A 162 -15.00 14.40 -10.46
C ASN A 162 -15.94 14.89 -11.57
N LYS A 163 -15.49 15.90 -12.36
CA LYS A 163 -16.29 16.49 -13.46
C LYS A 163 -16.69 15.47 -14.55
N ARG A 164 -16.07 14.29 -14.58
CA ARG A 164 -16.37 13.19 -15.53
C ARG A 164 -17.22 12.09 -14.91
N GLY A 165 -17.78 12.30 -13.75
CA GLY A 165 -18.58 11.29 -13.02
C GLY A 165 -17.76 10.17 -12.39
N ILE A 166 -16.43 10.29 -12.36
CA ILE A 166 -15.51 9.26 -11.86
C ILE A 166 -15.19 9.53 -10.40
N SER A 167 -15.34 8.52 -9.57
CA SER A 167 -15.06 8.56 -8.13
C SER A 167 -14.13 7.41 -7.70
N LEU A 168 -13.80 7.32 -6.42
CA LEU A 168 -13.02 6.20 -5.89
C LEU A 168 -13.75 4.86 -6.05
N GLN A 169 -15.08 4.86 -6.05
CA GLN A 169 -15.87 3.65 -6.32
C GLN A 169 -15.65 3.11 -7.73
N SER A 170 -15.39 3.99 -8.71
CA SER A 170 -15.05 3.55 -10.07
C SER A 170 -13.74 2.74 -10.08
N TYR A 171 -12.73 3.19 -9.33
CA TYR A 171 -11.44 2.48 -9.22
C TYR A 171 -11.54 1.22 -8.36
N ARG A 172 -12.36 1.24 -7.30
CA ARG A 172 -12.70 0.04 -6.53
C ARG A 172 -13.28 -1.04 -7.42
N LYS A 173 -14.29 -0.68 -8.25
CA LYS A 173 -14.90 -1.58 -9.22
C LYS A 173 -13.85 -2.15 -10.18
N SER A 174 -13.02 -1.28 -10.79
CA SER A 174 -11.99 -1.71 -11.74
C SER A 174 -10.97 -2.64 -11.10
N MET A 175 -10.53 -2.39 -9.86
CA MET A 175 -9.61 -3.28 -9.14
C MET A 175 -10.22 -4.66 -8.88
N LYS A 176 -11.50 -4.70 -8.50
CA LYS A 176 -12.22 -5.96 -8.30
C LYS A 176 -12.35 -6.75 -9.59
N GLU A 177 -12.80 -6.13 -10.67
CA GLU A 177 -12.92 -6.76 -11.98
C GLU A 177 -11.58 -7.30 -12.48
N LEU A 178 -10.50 -6.52 -12.30
CA LEU A 178 -9.15 -6.96 -12.66
C LEU A 178 -8.67 -8.14 -11.81
N SER A 179 -9.02 -8.18 -10.55
CA SER A 179 -8.63 -9.30 -9.69
C SER A 179 -9.29 -10.62 -10.13
N GLU A 180 -10.53 -10.54 -10.55
CA GLU A 180 -11.29 -11.67 -11.10
C GLU A 180 -10.71 -12.10 -12.47
N GLU A 181 -10.47 -11.14 -13.38
CA GLU A 181 -9.85 -11.36 -14.68
C GLU A 181 -8.48 -12.00 -14.58
N LEU A 182 -7.63 -11.44 -13.73
CA LEU A 182 -6.23 -11.82 -13.61
C LEU A 182 -5.98 -12.91 -12.56
N LYS A 183 -7.02 -13.38 -11.86
CA LYS A 183 -6.93 -14.36 -10.78
C LYS A 183 -5.86 -13.98 -9.76
N THR A 184 -5.96 -12.76 -9.23
CA THR A 184 -5.12 -12.24 -8.15
C THR A 184 -5.89 -12.13 -6.86
N ASP A 185 -5.21 -12.14 -5.72
CA ASP A 185 -5.81 -11.73 -4.47
C ASP A 185 -6.32 -10.27 -4.57
N TYR A 186 -7.46 -10.02 -3.93
CA TYR A 186 -8.08 -8.71 -3.85
C TYR A 186 -8.38 -8.35 -2.40
N VAL A 187 -7.97 -7.17 -1.96
CA VAL A 187 -8.31 -6.62 -0.63
C VAL A 187 -9.12 -5.35 -0.81
N ASP A 188 -10.37 -5.37 -0.35
CA ASP A 188 -11.30 -4.25 -0.51
C ASP A 188 -11.13 -3.19 0.58
N MET A 189 -9.97 -2.52 0.57
CA MET A 189 -9.68 -1.44 1.52
C MET A 189 -10.73 -0.33 1.49
N ASN A 190 -11.35 -0.08 0.33
CA ASN A 190 -12.41 0.94 0.22
C ASN A 190 -13.63 0.57 1.06
N GLN A 191 -14.12 -0.66 0.93
CA GLN A 191 -15.28 -1.11 1.69
C GLN A 191 -14.97 -1.16 3.20
N MET A 192 -13.84 -1.75 3.56
CA MET A 192 -13.48 -1.90 4.97
C MET A 192 -13.29 -0.55 5.68
N THR A 193 -12.60 0.40 5.03
CA THR A 193 -12.45 1.75 5.60
C THR A 193 -13.79 2.50 5.62
N ARG A 194 -14.68 2.30 4.63
CA ARG A 194 -16.04 2.85 4.61
C ARG A 194 -16.86 2.34 5.78
N ASP A 195 -16.84 1.04 6.03
CA ASP A 195 -17.59 0.41 7.11
C ASP A 195 -17.09 0.87 8.48
N LEU A 196 -15.76 0.96 8.65
CA LEU A 196 -15.18 1.52 9.86
C LEU A 196 -15.64 2.96 10.11
N LEU A 197 -15.52 3.85 9.10
CA LEU A 197 -15.88 5.26 9.26
C LEU A 197 -17.38 5.45 9.52
N ASN A 198 -18.24 4.67 8.85
CA ASN A 198 -19.69 4.70 9.10
C ASN A 198 -20.04 4.17 10.51
N LYS A 199 -19.32 3.16 11.00
CA LYS A 199 -19.53 2.58 12.33
C LYS A 199 -19.17 3.57 13.44
N VAL A 200 -18.03 4.26 13.32
CA VAL A 200 -17.59 5.19 14.37
C VAL A 200 -18.25 6.58 14.24
N GLY A 201 -18.80 6.91 13.08
CA GLY A 201 -19.46 8.19 12.82
C GLY A 201 -18.47 9.31 12.45
N LYS A 202 -19.04 10.47 12.09
CA LYS A 202 -18.28 11.59 11.52
C LYS A 202 -17.15 12.09 12.44
N ASP A 203 -17.48 12.42 13.67
CA ASP A 203 -16.54 13.12 14.57
C ASP A 203 -15.37 12.22 14.98
N GLU A 204 -15.61 10.96 15.26
CA GLU A 204 -14.56 9.98 15.53
C GLU A 204 -13.74 9.69 14.27
N SER A 205 -14.38 9.63 13.10
CA SER A 205 -13.66 9.45 11.82
C SER A 205 -12.63 10.54 11.56
N MET A 206 -12.92 11.80 11.94
CA MET A 206 -11.98 12.90 11.73
C MET A 206 -10.64 12.67 12.45
N LYS A 207 -10.65 11.96 13.58
CA LYS A 207 -9.44 11.64 14.36
C LYS A 207 -8.47 10.72 13.63
N PHE A 208 -8.89 10.11 12.52
CA PHE A 208 -8.00 9.28 11.69
C PHE A 208 -7.23 10.07 10.64
N PHE A 209 -7.61 11.33 10.39
CA PHE A 209 -7.10 12.13 9.28
C PHE A 209 -6.42 13.43 9.75
N VAL A 210 -5.61 13.97 8.85
CA VAL A 210 -4.82 15.21 9.08
C VAL A 210 -5.67 16.38 9.56
N ILE A 211 -6.93 16.48 9.14
CA ILE A 211 -7.86 17.54 9.57
C ILE A 211 -7.93 17.70 11.08
N SER A 212 -7.82 16.61 11.84
CA SER A 212 -7.95 16.62 13.31
C SER A 212 -6.79 17.32 14.02
N THR A 213 -5.67 17.48 13.36
CA THR A 213 -4.43 17.96 14.01
C THR A 213 -4.33 19.48 14.07
N GLY A 214 -4.97 20.19 13.14
CA GLY A 214 -4.78 21.65 12.97
C GLY A 214 -3.36 22.07 12.56
N LEU A 215 -2.41 21.11 12.45
CA LEU A 215 -0.98 21.41 12.23
C LEU A 215 -0.69 21.84 10.79
N ILE A 216 -1.46 21.34 9.83
CA ILE A 216 -1.30 21.70 8.43
C ILE A 216 -2.25 22.84 8.10
N LYS A 217 -1.72 23.91 7.55
CA LYS A 217 -2.49 25.06 7.10
C LYS A 217 -2.64 25.08 5.58
N SER A 218 -3.78 25.58 5.12
CA SER A 218 -4.02 25.92 3.71
C SER A 218 -3.18 27.15 3.32
N LYS A 219 -3.20 27.50 2.02
CA LYS A 219 -2.50 28.69 1.54
C LYS A 219 -3.01 29.99 2.18
N ASP A 220 -4.25 29.99 2.62
CA ASP A 220 -4.91 31.13 3.24
C ASP A 220 -4.71 31.18 4.78
N GLY A 221 -3.85 30.31 5.31
CA GLY A 221 -3.52 30.23 6.74
C GLY A 221 -4.52 29.44 7.59
N GLU A 222 -5.67 29.05 7.02
CA GLU A 222 -6.70 28.26 7.71
C GLU A 222 -6.25 26.81 7.93
N PRO A 223 -6.72 26.14 8.99
CA PRO A 223 -6.45 24.74 9.20
C PRO A 223 -6.84 23.90 7.98
N SER A 224 -5.99 22.95 7.61
CA SER A 224 -6.24 22.05 6.48
C SER A 224 -7.50 21.21 6.72
N ARG A 225 -8.34 21.11 5.69
CA ARG A 225 -9.52 20.23 5.66
C ARG A 225 -9.20 18.87 5.06
N ASP A 226 -7.98 18.38 5.28
CA ASP A 226 -7.52 17.12 4.70
C ASP A 226 -8.14 15.92 5.42
N VAL A 227 -9.11 15.33 4.76
CA VAL A 227 -9.82 14.11 5.16
C VAL A 227 -9.41 12.90 4.29
N THR A 228 -8.27 13.01 3.60
CA THR A 228 -7.75 11.97 2.70
C THR A 228 -6.57 11.23 3.32
N HIS A 229 -5.65 11.98 3.93
CA HIS A 229 -4.39 11.43 4.40
C HIS A 229 -4.49 11.02 5.87
N PRO A 230 -4.14 9.78 6.19
CA PRO A 230 -4.14 9.30 7.57
C PRO A 230 -3.07 9.98 8.43
N ILE A 231 -3.35 10.08 9.72
CA ILE A 231 -2.36 10.26 10.79
C ILE A 231 -2.10 8.91 11.47
N ALA A 232 -1.26 8.87 12.51
CA ALA A 232 -0.89 7.62 13.17
C ALA A 232 -2.11 6.77 13.58
N ALA A 233 -3.17 7.37 14.15
CA ALA A 233 -4.39 6.65 14.54
C ALA A 233 -5.10 6.00 13.33
N GLY A 234 -5.20 6.73 12.21
CA GLY A 234 -5.77 6.21 10.97
C GLY A 234 -4.91 5.11 10.36
N ALA A 235 -3.58 5.30 10.35
CA ALA A 235 -2.64 4.30 9.84
C ALA A 235 -2.76 2.98 10.61
N GLN A 236 -2.82 3.03 11.94
CA GLN A 236 -3.02 1.86 12.81
C GLN A 236 -4.37 1.17 12.55
N ALA A 237 -5.45 1.95 12.46
CA ALA A 237 -6.77 1.38 12.20
C ALA A 237 -6.85 0.69 10.84
N PHE A 238 -6.31 1.31 9.79
CA PHE A 238 -6.38 0.77 8.43
C PHE A 238 -5.44 -0.41 8.21
N SER A 239 -4.25 -0.42 8.82
CA SER A 239 -3.36 -1.58 8.80
C SER A 239 -3.98 -2.79 9.50
N LYS A 240 -4.68 -2.56 10.60
CA LYS A 240 -5.43 -3.62 11.31
C LYS A 240 -6.50 -4.24 10.41
N LEU A 241 -7.29 -3.43 9.70
CA LEU A 241 -8.29 -3.94 8.75
C LEU A 241 -7.66 -4.85 7.69
N PHE A 242 -6.51 -4.44 7.12
CA PHE A 242 -5.80 -5.27 6.15
C PHE A 242 -5.39 -6.63 6.75
N ILE A 243 -4.76 -6.62 7.92
CA ILE A 243 -4.29 -7.85 8.58
C ILE A 243 -5.46 -8.77 8.93
N GLU A 244 -6.54 -8.23 9.47
CA GLU A 244 -7.74 -9.00 9.82
C GLU A 244 -8.39 -9.64 8.59
N ASP A 245 -8.53 -8.91 7.47
CA ASP A 245 -9.10 -9.44 6.24
C ASP A 245 -8.25 -10.58 5.66
N VAL A 246 -6.94 -10.37 5.49
CA VAL A 246 -6.07 -11.38 4.89
C VAL A 246 -5.97 -12.63 5.75
N LYS A 247 -5.99 -12.50 7.08
CA LYS A 247 -6.00 -13.64 8.01
C LYS A 247 -7.35 -14.37 8.00
N ALA A 248 -8.47 -13.65 8.08
CA ALA A 248 -9.80 -14.25 8.07
C ALA A 248 -10.06 -15.05 6.77
N ARG A 249 -9.57 -14.54 5.65
CA ARG A 249 -9.70 -15.19 4.33
C ARG A 249 -8.58 -16.19 4.03
N LYS A 250 -7.60 -16.32 4.92
CA LYS A 250 -6.45 -17.23 4.78
C LYS A 250 -5.68 -16.97 3.47
N LEU A 251 -5.53 -15.71 3.09
CA LEU A 251 -4.70 -15.35 1.95
C LEU A 251 -3.22 -15.66 2.27
N GLU A 252 -2.46 -16.04 1.26
CA GLU A 252 -1.07 -16.47 1.45
C GLU A 252 -0.20 -15.37 2.10
N VAL A 253 -0.46 -14.10 1.80
CA VAL A 253 0.21 -12.95 2.44
C VAL A 253 0.02 -12.88 3.96
N ALA A 254 -1.04 -13.51 4.50
CA ALA A 254 -1.27 -13.56 5.95
C ALA A 254 -0.13 -14.24 6.71
N GLU A 255 0.60 -15.14 6.04
CA GLU A 255 1.75 -15.83 6.61
C GLU A 255 2.91 -14.90 7.00
N LEU A 256 2.94 -13.68 6.48
CA LEU A 256 3.95 -12.67 6.85
C LEU A 256 3.71 -12.03 8.22
N PHE A 257 2.49 -12.14 8.77
CA PHE A 257 2.09 -11.43 9.99
C PHE A 257 2.06 -12.33 11.24
N LYS A 258 2.44 -11.73 12.38
CA LYS A 258 2.36 -12.34 13.72
C LYS A 258 0.93 -12.71 14.09
#